data_8cf26ea224d8f6a0f49a9703bf720abb
#
_entry.id   8cf26ea224d8f6a0f49a9703bf720abb
#
_cell.length_a   1.000
_cell.length_b   1.000
_cell.length_c   1.000
_cell.angle_alpha   90.00
_cell.angle_beta   90.00
_cell.angle_gamma   90.00
#
_symmetry.space_group_name_H-M   'P 1'
#
loop_
_entity.id
_entity.type
_entity.pdbx_description
1 polymer ?
#
loop_
_entity_poly.entity_id
_entity_poly.type
_entity_poly.pdbx_seq_one_letter_code
_entity_poly.pdbx_strand_id
1 'polypeptide(L)'
;MTRRRCSLAKNTTGWWISSDGSGRLSDHFRRDIGQRELGSGDVRIRVEYSALNYKDALALTGKPGVLRSTPLIPGIDAAGVVEESSDPEFPAGSRVVLTGFGYGEHRHGGLATTLLAEGKHLITIPETLTTREAAAVGTAGFTASLAVAALLKHQLRPDTSPLPVAVSGAAGAVGSFAVFLLASLGFSVTAITGRTDEADYLTFLGATTVMSRQEVLSLPERALLPEEFSGVLDQAGGTLLARLIASTARSGVVAASGLAGGSDLPTTVMPFILRGVTLVGVDSVYQPLEVRKELWADMASRKFPWDEMIRDIALADAHTVAPHVLAGITRGRVVVAVGP
;
A
#
# COMPACT_ATOMS: atom_id res chain seq x y z
N MET A 1 -1.96 -11.55 49.85
CA MET A 1 -1.21 -12.39 48.85
C MET A 1 -2.14 -12.79 47.75
N THR A 2 -2.25 -11.95 46.71
CA THR A 2 -3.12 -12.17 45.54
C THR A 2 -2.28 -12.92 44.50
N ARG A 3 -2.56 -14.19 44.28
CA ARG A 3 -1.95 -15.02 43.24
C ARG A 3 -2.30 -14.36 41.88
N ARG A 4 -1.34 -13.69 41.25
CA ARG A 4 -1.43 -13.36 39.85
C ARG A 4 -1.61 -14.68 39.08
N ARG A 5 -2.79 -14.88 38.47
CA ARG A 5 -2.99 -15.95 37.48
C ARG A 5 -1.98 -15.72 36.39
N CYS A 6 -1.00 -16.60 36.30
CA CYS A 6 -0.13 -16.69 35.14
C CYS A 6 -1.04 -17.04 33.94
N SER A 7 -1.42 -16.06 33.17
CA SER A 7 -2.05 -16.27 31.88
C SER A 7 -1.06 -17.10 31.08
N LEU A 8 -1.42 -18.32 30.72
CA LEU A 8 -0.66 -19.13 29.77
C LEU A 8 -0.48 -18.25 28.54
N ALA A 9 0.75 -17.83 28.28
CA ALA A 9 1.09 -17.00 27.13
C ALA A 9 0.60 -17.73 25.88
N LYS A 10 -0.44 -17.18 25.25
CA LYS A 10 -0.97 -17.74 24.00
C LYS A 10 0.13 -17.68 22.96
N ASN A 11 0.50 -18.79 22.37
CA ASN A 11 1.43 -18.83 21.24
C ASN A 11 0.85 -18.02 20.07
N THR A 12 1.73 -17.34 19.36
CA THR A 12 1.36 -16.60 18.15
C THR A 12 1.41 -17.53 16.96
N THR A 13 0.40 -17.43 16.11
CA THR A 13 0.35 -18.11 14.80
C THR A 13 0.66 -17.11 13.71
N GLY A 14 1.54 -17.43 12.78
CA GLY A 14 1.89 -16.52 11.69
C GLY A 14 2.93 -17.07 10.72
N TRP A 15 3.24 -16.30 9.71
CA TRP A 15 4.33 -16.56 8.78
C TRP A 15 5.65 -16.18 9.43
N TRP A 16 6.64 -17.03 9.25
CA TRP A 16 7.99 -16.87 9.79
C TRP A 16 9.01 -17.06 8.70
N ILE A 17 9.78 -16.03 8.42
CA ILE A 17 10.86 -16.08 7.42
C ILE A 17 12.17 -16.18 8.16
N SER A 18 12.96 -17.18 7.81
CA SER A 18 14.31 -17.40 8.33
C SER A 18 15.32 -17.48 7.19
N SER A 19 16.58 -17.27 7.51
CA SER A 19 17.69 -17.49 6.60
C SER A 19 18.53 -18.66 7.10
N ASP A 20 18.93 -19.55 6.21
CA ASP A 20 20.00 -20.51 6.49
C ASP A 20 21.36 -19.79 6.49
N GLY A 21 22.41 -20.47 6.92
CA GLY A 21 23.76 -19.90 6.98
C GLY A 21 24.35 -19.48 5.60
N SER A 22 23.70 -19.83 4.49
CA SER A 22 24.06 -19.43 3.12
C SER A 22 23.34 -18.17 2.64
N GLY A 23 22.41 -17.62 3.44
CA GLY A 23 21.57 -16.48 3.07
C GLY A 23 20.33 -16.86 2.28
N ARG A 24 20.07 -18.15 2.03
CA ARG A 24 18.83 -18.60 1.41
C ARG A 24 17.67 -18.42 2.37
N LEU A 25 16.61 -17.75 1.92
CA LEU A 25 15.40 -17.51 2.68
C LEU A 25 14.47 -18.74 2.60
N SER A 26 13.82 -19.04 3.73
CA SER A 26 12.74 -20.01 3.83
C SER A 26 11.62 -19.42 4.65
N ASP A 27 10.40 -19.66 4.23
CA ASP A 27 9.19 -19.24 4.93
C ASP A 27 8.48 -20.47 5.52
N HIS A 28 7.92 -20.28 6.71
CA HIS A 28 7.20 -21.31 7.44
C HIS A 28 5.95 -20.73 8.09
N PHE A 29 4.83 -21.45 7.96
CA PHE A 29 3.64 -21.13 8.73
C PHE A 29 3.76 -21.81 10.11
N ARG A 30 3.96 -20.99 11.16
CA ARG A 30 4.17 -21.46 12.53
C ARG A 30 2.94 -21.18 13.41
N ARG A 31 2.66 -22.08 14.35
CA ARG A 31 1.59 -21.95 15.35
C ARG A 31 2.11 -21.85 16.79
N ASP A 32 3.41 -21.76 16.92
CA ASP A 32 4.14 -21.88 18.18
C ASP A 32 5.17 -20.77 18.41
N ILE A 33 4.99 -19.62 17.73
CA ILE A 33 5.88 -18.48 17.92
C ILE A 33 5.74 -17.96 19.35
N GLY A 34 6.82 -18.07 20.10
CA GLY A 34 6.86 -17.69 21.50
C GLY A 34 6.92 -16.19 21.70
N GLN A 35 6.47 -15.69 22.83
CA GLN A 35 6.45 -14.26 23.14
C GLN A 35 7.85 -13.61 23.06
N ARG A 36 8.91 -14.33 23.41
CA ARG A 36 10.30 -13.83 23.34
C ARG A 36 10.80 -13.64 21.91
N GLU A 37 10.17 -14.33 20.95
CA GLU A 37 10.51 -14.26 19.54
C GLU A 37 9.84 -13.06 18.85
N LEU A 38 8.82 -12.43 19.45
CA LEU A 38 8.07 -11.30 18.86
C LEU A 38 8.82 -9.95 18.91
N GLY A 39 10.00 -9.91 19.52
CA GLY A 39 10.75 -8.67 19.67
C GLY A 39 10.24 -7.78 20.81
N SER A 40 10.23 -6.47 20.63
CA SER A 40 9.87 -5.47 21.63
C SER A 40 8.87 -4.46 21.09
N GLY A 41 8.04 -3.93 21.99
CA GLY A 41 7.06 -2.88 21.75
C GLY A 41 6.35 -2.57 23.05
N ASP A 42 5.76 -1.40 23.14
CA ASP A 42 5.01 -0.92 24.31
C ASP A 42 3.50 -1.18 24.18
N VAL A 43 3.05 -1.58 22.99
CA VAL A 43 1.66 -1.95 22.68
C VAL A 43 1.60 -3.36 22.09
N ARG A 44 0.84 -4.26 22.74
CA ARG A 44 0.53 -5.60 22.26
C ARG A 44 -0.80 -5.58 21.53
N ILE A 45 -0.80 -5.99 20.28
CA ILE A 45 -1.97 -5.95 19.41
C ILE A 45 -2.38 -7.40 19.07
N ARG A 46 -3.64 -7.74 19.28
CA ARG A 46 -4.29 -8.88 18.64
C ARG A 46 -4.67 -8.45 17.24
N VAL A 47 -3.92 -8.96 16.26
CA VAL A 47 -4.17 -8.65 14.86
C VAL A 47 -5.42 -9.39 14.39
N GLU A 48 -6.40 -8.65 13.89
CA GLU A 48 -7.62 -9.19 13.30
C GLU A 48 -7.48 -9.30 11.78
N TYR A 49 -6.90 -8.28 11.17
CA TYR A 49 -6.66 -8.22 9.73
C TYR A 49 -5.27 -7.64 9.42
N SER A 50 -4.71 -8.16 8.37
CA SER A 50 -3.54 -7.61 7.67
C SER A 50 -3.90 -7.41 6.19
N ALA A 51 -2.93 -7.08 5.37
CA ALA A 51 -3.16 -7.03 3.94
C ALA A 51 -1.89 -7.42 3.19
N LEU A 52 -2.05 -7.99 2.00
CA LEU A 52 -0.93 -8.44 1.20
C LEU A 52 -0.52 -7.35 0.22
N ASN A 53 0.67 -6.79 0.42
CA ASN A 53 1.29 -5.80 -0.44
C ASN A 53 2.38 -6.43 -1.31
N TYR A 54 2.86 -5.68 -2.30
CA TYR A 54 3.97 -6.11 -3.16
C TYR A 54 5.23 -6.46 -2.34
N LYS A 55 5.54 -5.70 -1.29
CA LYS A 55 6.65 -5.97 -0.36
C LYS A 55 6.47 -7.29 0.39
N ASP A 56 5.28 -7.54 0.90
CA ASP A 56 4.96 -8.78 1.62
C ASP A 56 5.09 -9.99 0.70
N ALA A 57 4.66 -9.84 -0.55
CA ALA A 57 4.77 -10.88 -1.55
C ALA A 57 6.24 -11.16 -1.94
N LEU A 58 7.11 -10.14 -2.02
CA LEU A 58 8.56 -10.35 -2.18
C LEU A 58 9.14 -11.11 -0.99
N ALA A 59 8.76 -10.74 0.23
CA ALA A 59 9.23 -11.39 1.45
C ALA A 59 8.80 -12.87 1.51
N LEU A 60 7.50 -13.15 1.28
CA LEU A 60 6.94 -14.50 1.30
C LEU A 60 7.47 -15.41 0.18
N THR A 61 7.92 -14.85 -0.93
CA THR A 61 8.50 -15.63 -2.04
C THR A 61 10.02 -15.68 -2.03
N GLY A 62 10.66 -15.22 -0.95
CA GLY A 62 12.12 -15.23 -0.80
C GLY A 62 12.86 -14.33 -1.81
N LYS A 63 12.18 -13.37 -2.44
CA LYS A 63 12.83 -12.44 -3.37
C LYS A 63 13.57 -11.34 -2.62
N PRO A 64 14.73 -10.89 -3.14
CA PRO A 64 15.54 -9.87 -2.49
C PRO A 64 14.86 -8.49 -2.53
N GLY A 65 15.34 -7.56 -1.68
CA GLY A 65 15.02 -6.14 -1.75
C GLY A 65 14.11 -5.62 -0.64
N VAL A 66 13.49 -6.50 0.19
CA VAL A 66 12.59 -6.07 1.27
C VAL A 66 13.13 -6.42 2.64
N LEU A 67 13.47 -7.69 2.87
CA LEU A 67 13.93 -8.15 4.18
C LEU A 67 15.31 -7.59 4.51
N ARG A 68 15.42 -6.93 5.64
CA ARG A 68 16.67 -6.34 6.16
C ARG A 68 17.20 -7.10 7.37
N SER A 69 16.37 -7.97 7.96
CA SER A 69 16.74 -8.86 9.06
C SER A 69 15.95 -10.15 8.99
N THR A 70 16.52 -11.23 9.50
CA THR A 70 15.88 -12.53 9.74
C THR A 70 16.36 -13.09 11.07
N PRO A 71 15.56 -13.87 11.82
CA PRO A 71 14.18 -14.25 11.47
C PRO A 71 13.19 -13.11 11.56
N LEU A 72 12.08 -13.15 10.77
CA LEU A 72 11.10 -12.08 10.69
C LEU A 72 9.69 -12.60 10.40
N ILE A 73 8.67 -11.97 11.01
CA ILE A 73 7.27 -12.06 10.60
C ILE A 73 7.03 -11.00 9.54
N PRO A 74 6.61 -11.34 8.30
CA PRO A 74 6.28 -10.36 7.27
C PRO A 74 4.94 -9.66 7.56
N GLY A 75 4.55 -8.71 6.71
CA GLY A 75 3.30 -7.95 6.83
C GLY A 75 3.54 -6.51 7.21
N ILE A 76 3.55 -5.62 6.21
CA ILE A 76 3.77 -4.18 6.44
C ILE A 76 2.53 -3.45 6.96
N ASP A 77 1.37 -4.11 6.96
CA ASP A 77 0.09 -3.63 7.47
C ASP A 77 -0.43 -4.53 8.59
N ALA A 78 -1.05 -3.93 9.60
CA ALA A 78 -1.79 -4.63 10.64
C ALA A 78 -2.95 -3.77 11.14
N ALA A 79 -4.11 -4.36 11.34
CA ALA A 79 -5.25 -3.75 12.01
C ALA A 79 -5.80 -4.71 13.04
N GLY A 80 -6.13 -4.21 14.23
CA GLY A 80 -6.58 -5.07 15.32
C GLY A 80 -6.90 -4.30 16.59
N VAL A 81 -6.91 -5.02 17.69
CA VAL A 81 -7.28 -4.52 19.01
C VAL A 81 -6.11 -4.63 19.97
N VAL A 82 -5.86 -3.59 20.72
CA VAL A 82 -4.84 -3.57 21.77
C VAL A 82 -5.24 -4.52 22.90
N GLU A 83 -4.41 -5.50 23.22
CA GLU A 83 -4.60 -6.41 24.35
C GLU A 83 -3.94 -5.88 25.63
N GLU A 84 -2.71 -5.38 25.50
CA GLU A 84 -1.91 -4.83 26.60
C GLU A 84 -1.11 -3.63 26.09
N SER A 85 -0.98 -2.60 26.91
CA SER A 85 -0.21 -1.41 26.54
C SER A 85 0.37 -0.74 27.78
N SER A 86 1.58 -0.19 27.65
CA SER A 86 2.15 0.79 28.56
C SER A 86 2.06 2.23 28.04
N ASP A 87 1.60 2.40 26.79
CA ASP A 87 1.33 3.72 26.20
C ASP A 87 -0.08 4.19 26.58
N PRO A 88 -0.25 5.32 27.26
CA PRO A 88 -1.55 5.83 27.68
C PRO A 88 -2.44 6.28 26.49
N GLU A 89 -1.87 6.58 25.33
CA GLU A 89 -2.64 6.94 24.12
C GLU A 89 -3.40 5.72 23.56
N PHE A 90 -2.90 4.49 23.79
CA PHE A 90 -3.47 3.27 23.27
C PHE A 90 -3.83 2.27 24.38
N PRO A 91 -4.86 2.53 25.22
CA PRO A 91 -5.27 1.60 26.26
C PRO A 91 -5.82 0.28 25.68
N ALA A 92 -5.83 -0.77 26.49
CA ALA A 92 -6.44 -2.06 26.10
C ALA A 92 -7.89 -1.87 25.61
N GLY A 93 -8.24 -2.52 24.51
CA GLY A 93 -9.52 -2.36 23.82
C GLY A 93 -9.50 -1.32 22.68
N SER A 94 -8.48 -0.48 22.56
CA SER A 94 -8.33 0.45 21.45
C SER A 94 -8.21 -0.29 20.12
N ARG A 95 -8.94 0.14 19.09
CA ARG A 95 -8.79 -0.35 17.72
C ARG A 95 -7.68 0.46 17.03
N VAL A 96 -6.67 -0.22 16.53
CA VAL A 96 -5.48 0.43 15.97
C VAL A 96 -5.11 -0.14 14.63
N VAL A 97 -4.48 0.69 13.80
CA VAL A 97 -3.86 0.30 12.55
C VAL A 97 -2.40 0.74 12.53
N LEU A 98 -1.57 -0.10 11.95
CA LEU A 98 -0.15 0.13 11.72
C LEU A 98 0.15 -0.03 10.24
N THR A 99 0.92 0.92 9.68
CA THR A 99 1.45 0.84 8.32
C THR A 99 2.87 1.42 8.28
N GLY A 100 3.79 0.77 7.60
CA GLY A 100 5.15 1.29 7.41
C GLY A 100 6.08 1.15 8.62
N PHE A 101 6.96 2.11 8.86
CA PHE A 101 7.96 2.18 9.94
C PHE A 101 8.86 0.94 10.05
N GLY A 102 9.05 0.21 8.92
CA GLY A 102 9.92 -0.95 8.86
C GLY A 102 9.33 -2.24 9.41
N TYR A 103 8.06 -2.27 9.78
CA TYR A 103 7.36 -3.51 10.12
C TYR A 103 7.21 -4.38 8.87
N GLY A 104 7.47 -5.68 9.03
CA GLY A 104 7.57 -6.60 7.89
C GLY A 104 8.87 -6.52 7.08
N GLU A 105 9.80 -5.61 7.44
CA GLU A 105 11.10 -5.42 6.77
C GLU A 105 12.30 -5.71 7.71
N HIS A 106 12.32 -5.10 8.89
CA HIS A 106 13.31 -5.31 9.95
C HIS A 106 12.70 -5.35 11.36
N ARG A 107 11.40 -5.18 11.46
CA ARG A 107 10.57 -5.39 12.65
C ARG A 107 9.51 -6.42 12.29
N HIS A 108 9.10 -7.25 13.23
CA HIS A 108 8.01 -8.20 13.00
C HIS A 108 6.74 -7.47 12.57
N GLY A 109 6.06 -8.02 11.57
CA GLY A 109 4.90 -7.41 10.92
C GLY A 109 3.57 -8.08 11.24
N GLY A 110 2.55 -7.73 10.45
CA GLY A 110 1.15 -8.05 10.70
C GLY A 110 0.64 -9.40 10.18
N LEU A 111 1.47 -10.22 9.52
CA LEU A 111 1.04 -11.56 9.09
C LEU A 111 1.19 -12.59 10.22
N ALA A 112 0.72 -12.22 11.41
CA ALA A 112 0.64 -13.07 12.60
C ALA A 112 -0.46 -12.59 13.54
N THR A 113 -0.97 -13.49 14.38
CA THR A 113 -2.09 -13.21 15.31
C THR A 113 -1.74 -12.20 16.41
N THR A 114 -0.45 -11.97 16.65
CA THR A 114 0.03 -11.01 17.66
C THR A 114 1.15 -10.17 17.07
N LEU A 115 1.07 -8.87 17.29
CA LEU A 115 2.11 -7.89 16.95
C LEU A 115 2.49 -7.09 18.21
N LEU A 116 3.79 -6.90 18.44
CA LEU A 116 4.30 -5.90 19.39
C LEU A 116 4.72 -4.66 18.61
N ALA A 117 4.12 -3.51 18.91
CA ALA A 117 4.38 -2.25 18.21
C ALA A 117 4.78 -1.14 19.20
N GLU A 118 5.48 -0.14 18.70
CA GLU A 118 5.69 1.11 19.40
C GLU A 118 4.46 2.02 19.19
N GLY A 119 3.85 2.54 20.24
CA GLY A 119 2.64 3.36 20.18
C GLY A 119 2.77 4.55 19.22
N LYS A 120 3.94 5.20 19.19
CA LYS A 120 4.22 6.30 18.23
C LYS A 120 4.10 5.95 16.74
N HIS A 121 3.94 4.68 16.39
CA HIS A 121 3.75 4.20 15.01
C HIS A 121 2.29 3.85 14.71
N LEU A 122 1.42 3.90 15.71
CA LEU A 122 0.03 3.50 15.59
C LEU A 122 -0.89 4.67 15.26
N ILE A 123 -1.98 4.35 14.61
CA ILE A 123 -3.12 5.24 14.41
C ILE A 123 -4.35 4.57 15.01
N THR A 124 -5.11 5.31 15.82
CA THR A 124 -6.44 4.86 16.22
C THR A 124 -7.34 4.77 14.99
N ILE A 125 -7.96 3.62 14.78
CA ILE A 125 -8.91 3.43 13.67
C ILE A 125 -10.13 4.32 13.92
N PRO A 126 -10.48 5.23 12.98
CA PRO A 126 -11.70 6.02 13.08
C PRO A 126 -12.94 5.13 13.24
N GLU A 127 -13.95 5.60 13.98
CA GLU A 127 -15.15 4.81 14.30
C GLU A 127 -15.93 4.35 13.06
N THR A 128 -15.87 5.11 11.97
CA THR A 128 -16.52 4.81 10.70
C THR A 128 -15.91 3.63 9.93
N LEU A 129 -14.71 3.18 10.31
CA LEU A 129 -14.05 2.03 9.69
C LEU A 129 -14.04 0.82 10.64
N THR A 130 -14.26 -0.35 10.09
CA THR A 130 -13.95 -1.62 10.73
C THR A 130 -12.45 -1.90 10.67
N THR A 131 -11.94 -2.86 11.44
CA THR A 131 -10.53 -3.31 11.35
C THR A 131 -10.22 -3.92 9.97
N ARG A 132 -11.21 -4.59 9.34
CA ARG A 132 -11.10 -5.11 7.96
C ARG A 132 -10.90 -3.98 6.95
N GLU A 133 -11.72 -2.94 7.02
CA GLU A 133 -11.62 -1.77 6.13
C GLU A 133 -10.35 -0.97 6.38
N ALA A 134 -9.93 -0.84 7.64
CA ALA A 134 -8.64 -0.23 7.98
C ALA A 134 -7.45 -1.01 7.39
N ALA A 135 -7.46 -2.35 7.45
CA ALA A 135 -6.46 -3.18 6.78
C ALA A 135 -6.55 -3.04 5.25
N ALA A 136 -7.76 -2.89 4.70
CA ALA A 136 -7.94 -2.64 3.26
C ALA A 136 -7.33 -1.30 2.84
N VAL A 137 -7.58 -0.21 3.56
CA VAL A 137 -6.86 1.06 3.34
C VAL A 137 -5.36 0.79 3.42
N GLY A 138 -4.86 0.36 4.57
CA GLY A 138 -3.47 -0.02 4.80
C GLY A 138 -2.47 0.89 4.11
N THR A 139 -1.33 0.33 3.75
CA THR A 139 -0.29 1.05 2.98
C THR A 139 -0.77 1.47 1.59
N ALA A 140 -1.63 0.67 0.94
CA ALA A 140 -2.06 0.96 -0.44
C ALA A 140 -2.95 2.21 -0.53
N GLY A 141 -4.00 2.29 0.29
CA GLY A 141 -4.88 3.46 0.34
C GLY A 141 -4.14 4.70 0.84
N PHE A 142 -3.29 4.53 1.86
CA PHE A 142 -2.46 5.62 2.36
C PHE A 142 -1.49 6.16 1.28
N THR A 143 -0.85 5.28 0.50
CA THR A 143 0.02 5.69 -0.61
C THR A 143 -0.76 6.45 -1.69
N ALA A 144 -1.94 5.96 -2.06
CA ALA A 144 -2.81 6.64 -3.03
C ALA A 144 -3.23 8.04 -2.53
N SER A 145 -3.59 8.15 -1.24
CA SER A 145 -3.95 9.43 -0.61
C SER A 145 -2.79 10.43 -0.62
N LEU A 146 -1.57 9.98 -0.28
CA LEU A 146 -0.36 10.80 -0.37
C LEU A 146 -0.09 11.28 -1.81
N ALA A 147 -0.24 10.39 -2.79
CA ALA A 147 -0.05 10.72 -4.20
C ALA A 147 -1.07 11.77 -4.68
N VAL A 148 -2.34 11.62 -4.32
CA VAL A 148 -3.39 12.62 -4.61
C VAL A 148 -3.08 13.94 -3.91
N ALA A 149 -2.70 13.91 -2.63
CA ALA A 149 -2.30 15.11 -1.89
C ALA A 149 -1.11 15.83 -2.55
N ALA A 150 -0.15 15.09 -3.11
CA ALA A 150 0.97 15.67 -3.86
C ALA A 150 0.49 16.41 -5.10
N LEU A 151 -0.44 15.87 -5.90
CA LEU A 151 -1.03 16.56 -7.04
C LEU A 151 -1.72 17.87 -6.61
N LEU A 152 -2.55 17.79 -5.57
CA LEU A 152 -3.29 18.94 -5.05
C LEU A 152 -2.36 20.04 -4.50
N LYS A 153 -1.28 19.65 -3.83
CA LYS A 153 -0.26 20.56 -3.31
C LYS A 153 0.41 21.37 -4.45
N HIS A 154 0.59 20.75 -5.60
CA HIS A 154 1.14 21.37 -6.80
C HIS A 154 0.06 22.05 -7.68
N GLN A 155 -1.05 22.44 -7.07
CA GLN A 155 -2.13 23.24 -7.68
C GLN A 155 -2.91 22.53 -8.80
N LEU A 156 -2.79 21.20 -8.93
CA LEU A 156 -3.69 20.47 -9.82
C LEU A 156 -5.12 20.51 -9.27
N ARG A 157 -6.09 20.93 -10.07
CA ARG A 157 -7.50 21.07 -9.68
C ARG A 157 -8.41 20.55 -10.78
N PRO A 158 -9.54 19.90 -10.46
CA PRO A 158 -10.40 19.34 -11.49
C PRO A 158 -11.04 20.39 -12.39
N ASP A 159 -11.37 21.56 -11.86
CA ASP A 159 -12.01 22.68 -12.56
C ASP A 159 -11.06 23.44 -13.50
N THR A 160 -9.76 23.37 -13.26
CA THR A 160 -8.74 24.06 -14.06
C THR A 160 -7.86 23.12 -14.88
N SER A 161 -8.03 21.81 -14.74
CA SER A 161 -7.24 20.82 -15.46
C SER A 161 -8.01 20.29 -16.67
N PRO A 162 -7.69 20.78 -17.91
CA PRO A 162 -8.46 20.42 -19.10
C PRO A 162 -8.21 18.97 -19.58
N LEU A 163 -7.13 18.36 -19.12
CA LEU A 163 -6.73 17.00 -19.47
C LEU A 163 -6.91 16.05 -18.27
N PRO A 164 -7.12 14.76 -18.52
CA PRO A 164 -7.29 13.79 -17.46
C PRO A 164 -6.03 13.60 -16.61
N VAL A 165 -6.21 12.98 -15.45
CA VAL A 165 -5.12 12.43 -14.64
C VAL A 165 -4.95 10.96 -14.98
N ALA A 166 -3.73 10.56 -15.34
CA ALA A 166 -3.41 9.16 -15.58
C ALA A 166 -3.08 8.42 -14.29
N VAL A 167 -3.54 7.18 -14.17
CA VAL A 167 -3.20 6.27 -13.06
C VAL A 167 -2.62 4.99 -13.66
N SER A 168 -1.32 4.74 -13.49
CA SER A 168 -0.70 3.49 -13.91
C SER A 168 -0.94 2.37 -12.91
N GLY A 169 -0.93 1.10 -13.36
CA GLY A 169 -1.23 -0.03 -12.49
C GLY A 169 -2.63 0.08 -11.84
N ALA A 170 -3.57 0.68 -12.55
CA ALA A 170 -4.87 1.13 -12.05
C ALA A 170 -5.70 0.02 -11.38
N ALA A 171 -5.66 -1.21 -11.90
CA ALA A 171 -6.41 -2.34 -11.35
C ALA A 171 -5.76 -3.00 -10.12
N GLY A 172 -4.57 -2.55 -9.71
CA GLY A 172 -3.89 -2.99 -8.48
C GLY A 172 -4.38 -2.23 -7.23
N ALA A 173 -3.84 -2.60 -6.06
CA ALA A 173 -4.31 -2.04 -4.79
C ALA A 173 -4.20 -0.50 -4.73
N VAL A 174 -3.02 0.07 -4.94
CA VAL A 174 -2.82 1.54 -4.90
C VAL A 174 -3.61 2.22 -6.02
N GLY A 175 -3.58 1.64 -7.25
CA GLY A 175 -4.25 2.19 -8.40
C GLY A 175 -5.77 2.28 -8.23
N SER A 176 -6.41 1.26 -7.65
CA SER A 176 -7.85 1.26 -7.40
C SER A 176 -8.27 2.39 -6.44
N PHE A 177 -7.51 2.58 -5.35
CA PHE A 177 -7.74 3.73 -4.47
C PHE A 177 -7.51 5.06 -5.18
N ALA A 178 -6.44 5.17 -6.00
CA ALA A 178 -6.12 6.39 -6.72
C ALA A 178 -7.22 6.77 -7.72
N VAL A 179 -7.74 5.80 -8.50
CA VAL A 179 -8.86 6.04 -9.43
C VAL A 179 -10.08 6.55 -8.68
N PHE A 180 -10.49 5.86 -7.60
CA PHE A 180 -11.65 6.26 -6.80
C PHE A 180 -11.47 7.65 -6.17
N LEU A 181 -10.32 7.93 -5.57
CA LEU A 181 -10.06 9.22 -4.93
C LEU A 181 -10.08 10.37 -5.92
N LEU A 182 -9.41 10.24 -7.06
CA LEU A 182 -9.40 11.27 -8.10
C LEU A 182 -10.79 11.52 -8.68
N ALA A 183 -11.53 10.45 -9.00
CA ALA A 183 -12.89 10.55 -9.52
C ALA A 183 -13.83 11.21 -8.50
N SER A 184 -13.73 10.86 -7.21
CA SER A 184 -14.52 11.47 -6.14
C SER A 184 -14.21 12.96 -5.91
N LEU A 185 -13.03 13.42 -6.33
CA LEU A 185 -12.66 14.84 -6.33
C LEU A 185 -13.07 15.57 -7.61
N GLY A 186 -13.67 14.88 -8.59
CA GLY A 186 -14.14 15.47 -9.83
C GLY A 186 -13.12 15.50 -10.97
N PHE A 187 -11.96 14.82 -10.84
CA PHE A 187 -11.04 14.68 -11.95
C PHE A 187 -11.54 13.71 -13.00
N SER A 188 -11.29 14.01 -14.27
CA SER A 188 -11.31 13.01 -15.34
C SER A 188 -10.11 12.08 -15.17
N VAL A 189 -10.34 10.76 -15.16
CA VAL A 189 -9.29 9.77 -14.86
C VAL A 189 -9.10 8.81 -16.03
N THR A 190 -7.85 8.71 -16.52
CA THR A 190 -7.42 7.66 -17.44
C THR A 190 -6.74 6.54 -16.65
N ALA A 191 -7.41 5.41 -16.53
CA ALA A 191 -6.89 4.23 -15.84
C ALA A 191 -6.02 3.40 -16.81
N ILE A 192 -4.72 3.30 -16.53
CA ILE A 192 -3.76 2.54 -17.35
C ILE A 192 -3.50 1.19 -16.70
N THR A 193 -3.81 0.10 -17.41
CA THR A 193 -3.70 -1.26 -16.89
C THR A 193 -3.11 -2.22 -17.93
N GLY A 194 -2.43 -3.26 -17.45
CA GLY A 194 -2.07 -4.41 -18.29
C GLY A 194 -3.18 -5.44 -18.44
N ARG A 195 -4.32 -5.24 -17.74
CA ARG A 195 -5.47 -6.13 -17.70
C ARG A 195 -6.71 -5.36 -18.17
N THR A 196 -6.94 -5.37 -19.47
CA THR A 196 -8.08 -4.66 -20.10
C THR A 196 -9.42 -5.33 -19.81
N ASP A 197 -9.43 -6.57 -19.38
CA ASP A 197 -10.57 -7.29 -18.84
C ASP A 197 -11.11 -6.71 -17.52
N GLU A 198 -10.34 -5.88 -16.84
CA GLU A 198 -10.77 -5.13 -15.65
C GLU A 198 -11.39 -3.75 -15.98
N ALA A 199 -11.72 -3.48 -17.24
CA ALA A 199 -12.26 -2.17 -17.66
C ALA A 199 -13.55 -1.79 -16.94
N ASP A 200 -14.48 -2.74 -16.78
CA ASP A 200 -15.76 -2.51 -16.09
C ASP A 200 -15.54 -2.14 -14.62
N TYR A 201 -14.61 -2.82 -13.94
CA TYR A 201 -14.23 -2.50 -12.57
C TYR A 201 -13.62 -1.10 -12.44
N LEU A 202 -12.73 -0.73 -13.35
CA LEU A 202 -12.10 0.59 -13.34
C LEU A 202 -13.08 1.71 -13.64
N THR A 203 -14.01 1.48 -14.58
CA THR A 203 -15.11 2.40 -14.87
C THR A 203 -16.05 2.54 -13.68
N PHE A 204 -16.37 1.44 -12.99
CA PHE A 204 -17.15 1.45 -11.76
C PHE A 204 -16.48 2.28 -10.65
N LEU A 205 -15.15 2.26 -10.54
CA LEU A 205 -14.41 3.11 -9.61
C LEU A 205 -14.36 4.58 -10.03
N GLY A 206 -14.84 4.92 -11.22
CA GLY A 206 -14.94 6.28 -11.73
C GLY A 206 -13.90 6.67 -12.79
N ALA A 207 -13.18 5.70 -13.40
CA ALA A 207 -12.35 5.99 -14.55
C ALA A 207 -13.21 6.43 -15.74
N THR A 208 -12.86 7.53 -16.38
CA THR A 208 -13.52 8.02 -17.59
C THR A 208 -13.01 7.32 -18.85
N THR A 209 -11.78 6.84 -18.81
CA THR A 209 -11.11 6.12 -19.89
C THR A 209 -10.26 5.00 -19.31
N VAL A 210 -10.29 3.83 -19.96
CA VAL A 210 -9.38 2.72 -19.65
C VAL A 210 -8.45 2.53 -20.84
N MET A 211 -7.15 2.58 -20.58
CA MET A 211 -6.09 2.47 -21.57
C MET A 211 -5.20 1.26 -21.27
N SER A 212 -4.84 0.51 -22.28
CA SER A 212 -3.88 -0.57 -22.15
C SER A 212 -2.48 -0.03 -21.86
N ARG A 213 -1.77 -0.67 -20.90
CA ARG A 213 -0.35 -0.40 -20.68
C ARG A 213 0.47 -0.53 -21.97
N GLN A 214 0.09 -1.43 -22.87
CA GLN A 214 0.80 -1.65 -24.14
C GLN A 214 0.64 -0.47 -25.09
N GLU A 215 -0.51 0.21 -25.10
CA GLU A 215 -0.70 1.43 -25.90
C GLU A 215 0.31 2.51 -25.50
N VAL A 216 0.49 2.75 -24.18
CA VAL A 216 1.47 3.72 -23.69
C VAL A 216 2.91 3.28 -24.02
N LEU A 217 3.23 2.01 -23.85
CA LEU A 217 4.58 1.49 -24.14
C LEU A 217 4.92 1.50 -25.64
N SER A 218 3.90 1.48 -26.50
CA SER A 218 4.06 1.56 -27.97
C SER A 218 4.26 2.99 -28.48
N LEU A 219 4.11 4.00 -27.62
CA LEU A 219 4.41 5.38 -27.99
C LEU A 219 5.88 5.55 -28.39
N PRO A 220 6.18 6.43 -29.34
CA PRO A 220 7.55 6.68 -29.79
C PRO A 220 8.50 7.03 -28.64
N GLU A 221 9.76 6.61 -28.78
CA GLU A 221 10.80 6.98 -27.85
C GLU A 221 11.29 8.41 -28.08
N ARG A 222 10.54 9.38 -27.53
CA ARG A 222 10.79 10.82 -27.66
C ARG A 222 10.86 11.47 -26.28
N ALA A 223 11.68 12.47 -26.16
CA ALA A 223 11.78 13.27 -24.94
C ALA A 223 10.47 14.00 -24.58
N LEU A 224 9.70 14.41 -25.60
CA LEU A 224 8.38 15.01 -25.47
C LEU A 224 7.41 14.31 -26.42
N LEU A 225 6.27 13.93 -25.89
CA LEU A 225 5.11 13.41 -26.60
C LEU A 225 3.99 14.46 -26.61
N PRO A 226 2.89 14.29 -27.33
CA PRO A 226 1.71 15.13 -27.17
C PRO A 226 1.31 15.25 -25.70
N GLU A 227 0.78 16.40 -25.31
CA GLU A 227 0.27 16.64 -23.96
C GLU A 227 -1.08 15.93 -23.80
N GLU A 228 -1.13 14.88 -23.00
CA GLU A 228 -2.31 14.04 -22.81
C GLU A 228 -2.82 14.03 -21.37
N PHE A 229 -1.96 14.35 -20.40
CA PHE A 229 -2.30 14.24 -18.98
C PHE A 229 -1.93 15.50 -18.22
N SER A 230 -2.87 16.05 -17.44
CA SER A 230 -2.60 17.14 -16.50
C SER A 230 -1.78 16.66 -15.29
N GLY A 231 -1.91 15.41 -14.92
CA GLY A 231 -1.18 14.77 -13.82
C GLY A 231 -1.09 13.27 -14.01
N VAL A 232 -0.20 12.65 -13.23
CA VAL A 232 0.04 11.20 -13.25
C VAL A 232 0.23 10.69 -11.83
N LEU A 233 -0.43 9.59 -11.48
CA LEU A 233 -0.08 8.74 -10.34
C LEU A 233 0.53 7.44 -10.86
N ASP A 234 1.81 7.23 -10.57
CA ASP A 234 2.51 6.06 -11.08
C ASP A 234 2.92 5.07 -9.99
N GLN A 235 2.59 3.80 -10.20
CA GLN A 235 2.98 2.66 -9.37
C GLN A 235 3.87 1.68 -10.12
N ALA A 236 4.13 1.92 -11.41
CA ALA A 236 4.86 1.00 -12.26
C ALA A 236 6.36 1.30 -12.36
N GLY A 237 6.74 2.57 -12.45
CA GLY A 237 8.13 2.93 -12.72
C GLY A 237 8.57 2.58 -14.15
N GLY A 238 9.88 2.51 -14.36
CA GLY A 238 10.49 2.07 -15.60
C GLY A 238 10.11 2.89 -16.83
N THR A 239 10.10 2.23 -17.97
CA THR A 239 9.76 2.85 -19.27
C THR A 239 8.35 3.43 -19.29
N LEU A 240 7.39 2.81 -18.58
CA LEU A 240 6.02 3.32 -18.52
C LEU A 240 5.98 4.72 -17.88
N LEU A 241 6.63 4.90 -16.74
CA LEU A 241 6.75 6.20 -16.08
C LEU A 241 7.43 7.23 -17.00
N ALA A 242 8.50 6.83 -17.70
CA ALA A 242 9.19 7.72 -18.64
C ALA A 242 8.27 8.22 -19.78
N ARG A 243 7.43 7.35 -20.36
CA ARG A 243 6.43 7.71 -21.37
C ARG A 243 5.36 8.64 -20.80
N LEU A 244 4.88 8.39 -19.59
CA LEU A 244 3.89 9.21 -18.91
C LEU A 244 4.44 10.61 -18.60
N ILE A 245 5.69 10.72 -18.15
CA ILE A 245 6.38 12.01 -17.97
C ILE A 245 6.44 12.76 -19.31
N ALA A 246 6.82 12.08 -20.40
CA ALA A 246 6.90 12.70 -21.71
C ALA A 246 5.54 13.17 -22.27
N SER A 247 4.43 12.55 -21.86
CA SER A 247 3.03 12.89 -22.21
C SER A 247 2.37 13.86 -21.23
N THR A 248 3.06 14.24 -20.16
CA THR A 248 2.53 15.19 -19.17
C THR A 248 2.52 16.61 -19.72
N ALA A 249 1.41 17.29 -19.53
CA ALA A 249 1.18 18.66 -19.98
C ALA A 249 2.06 19.67 -19.24
N ARG A 250 2.10 20.89 -19.78
CA ARG A 250 2.79 22.03 -19.15
C ARG A 250 2.30 22.25 -17.72
N SER A 251 3.27 22.39 -16.81
CA SER A 251 3.06 22.54 -15.36
C SER A 251 2.37 21.33 -14.69
N GLY A 252 2.27 20.20 -15.39
CA GLY A 252 1.70 18.98 -14.84
C GLY A 252 2.57 18.33 -13.77
N VAL A 253 1.97 17.42 -12.99
CA VAL A 253 2.60 16.79 -11.82
C VAL A 253 2.54 15.28 -11.93
N VAL A 254 3.66 14.64 -11.70
CA VAL A 254 3.80 13.18 -11.69
C VAL A 254 4.18 12.72 -10.29
N ALA A 255 3.31 11.97 -9.63
CA ALA A 255 3.56 11.35 -8.33
C ALA A 255 3.96 9.88 -8.53
N ALA A 256 5.21 9.54 -8.23
CA ALA A 256 5.75 8.19 -8.37
C ALA A 256 5.83 7.48 -7.02
N SER A 257 5.22 6.31 -6.89
CA SER A 257 5.13 5.55 -5.64
C SER A 257 5.53 4.08 -5.75
N GLY A 258 5.78 3.56 -6.96
CA GLY A 258 6.07 2.15 -7.17
C GLY A 258 7.09 1.88 -8.27
N LEU A 259 7.51 0.61 -8.35
CA LEU A 259 8.53 0.13 -9.28
C LEU A 259 8.21 -1.27 -9.85
N ALA A 260 6.92 -1.61 -9.92
CA ALA A 260 6.51 -2.95 -10.35
C ALA A 260 6.93 -3.30 -11.79
N GLY A 261 7.12 -2.30 -12.66
CA GLY A 261 7.62 -2.44 -14.02
C GLY A 261 9.12 -2.17 -14.19
N GLY A 262 9.82 -1.76 -13.13
CA GLY A 262 11.24 -1.48 -13.11
C GLY A 262 11.62 -0.29 -12.24
N SER A 263 12.88 -0.26 -11.77
CA SER A 263 13.43 0.81 -10.93
C SER A 263 14.09 1.93 -11.74
N ASP A 264 14.45 1.67 -13.00
CA ASP A 264 15.10 2.64 -13.85
C ASP A 264 14.12 3.69 -14.37
N LEU A 265 14.60 4.89 -14.63
CA LEU A 265 13.80 5.97 -15.21
C LEU A 265 14.50 6.48 -16.48
N PRO A 266 14.28 5.87 -17.65
CA PRO A 266 14.89 6.27 -18.90
C PRO A 266 14.19 7.50 -19.51
N THR A 267 14.48 8.69 -18.99
CA THR A 267 13.93 9.96 -19.44
C THR A 267 15.02 11.00 -19.67
N THR A 268 14.64 12.18 -20.14
CA THR A 268 15.54 13.32 -20.31
C THR A 268 15.08 14.48 -19.43
N VAL A 269 15.87 15.55 -19.35
CA VAL A 269 15.49 16.76 -18.62
C VAL A 269 14.42 17.61 -19.36
N MET A 270 14.12 17.30 -20.61
CA MET A 270 13.26 18.14 -21.47
C MET A 270 11.84 18.35 -20.93
N PRO A 271 11.12 17.32 -20.42
CA PRO A 271 9.81 17.54 -19.80
C PRO A 271 9.86 18.56 -18.65
N PHE A 272 10.91 18.52 -17.86
CA PHE A 272 11.08 19.38 -16.70
C PHE A 272 11.40 20.82 -17.10
N ILE A 273 12.36 21.04 -18.01
CA ILE A 273 12.81 22.42 -18.39
C ILE A 273 11.90 23.09 -19.41
N LEU A 274 11.27 22.33 -20.32
CA LEU A 274 10.45 22.91 -21.40
C LEU A 274 8.96 22.98 -21.07
N ARG A 275 8.47 22.10 -20.21
CA ARG A 275 7.06 22.07 -19.78
C ARG A 275 6.87 22.38 -18.29
N GLY A 276 7.94 22.45 -17.51
CA GLY A 276 7.83 22.66 -16.07
C GLY A 276 7.15 21.48 -15.35
N VAL A 277 7.26 20.26 -15.89
CA VAL A 277 6.72 19.07 -15.25
C VAL A 277 7.39 18.87 -13.89
N THR A 278 6.62 18.59 -12.87
CA THR A 278 7.13 18.23 -11.54
C THR A 278 7.04 16.74 -11.33
N LEU A 279 8.15 16.09 -10.95
CA LEU A 279 8.19 14.71 -10.51
C LEU A 279 8.33 14.65 -8.99
N VAL A 280 7.38 14.03 -8.31
CA VAL A 280 7.32 13.91 -6.84
C VAL A 280 7.43 12.44 -6.45
N GLY A 281 8.38 12.10 -5.59
CA GLY A 281 8.44 10.79 -4.93
C GLY A 281 7.45 10.71 -3.78
N VAL A 282 6.76 9.57 -3.66
CA VAL A 282 5.79 9.30 -2.59
C VAL A 282 6.37 8.23 -1.66
N ASP A 283 6.89 8.65 -0.52
CA ASP A 283 7.28 7.75 0.58
C ASP A 283 6.11 7.58 1.56
N SER A 284 5.53 6.40 1.64
CA SER A 284 4.48 6.06 2.59
C SER A 284 5.01 5.40 3.87
N VAL A 285 6.32 5.12 3.97
CA VAL A 285 6.91 4.38 5.09
C VAL A 285 7.18 5.29 6.29
N TYR A 286 7.81 6.43 6.07
CA TYR A 286 8.31 7.30 7.14
C TYR A 286 7.58 8.66 7.23
N GLN A 287 6.31 8.71 6.82
CA GLN A 287 5.51 9.94 6.98
C GLN A 287 5.32 10.31 8.45
N PRO A 288 5.37 11.60 8.78
CA PRO A 288 5.05 12.09 10.12
C PRO A 288 3.66 11.66 10.58
N LEU A 289 3.51 11.44 11.90
CA LEU A 289 2.26 10.96 12.48
C LEU A 289 1.08 11.90 12.18
N GLU A 290 1.30 13.22 12.21
CA GLU A 290 0.25 14.21 11.92
C GLU A 290 -0.28 14.09 10.48
N VAL A 291 0.60 13.92 9.49
CA VAL A 291 0.21 13.66 8.10
C VAL A 291 -0.58 12.36 7.99
N ARG A 292 -0.18 11.33 8.75
CA ARG A 292 -0.93 10.07 8.80
C ARG A 292 -2.32 10.28 9.38
N LYS A 293 -2.44 10.91 10.54
CA LYS A 293 -3.73 11.20 11.20
C LYS A 293 -4.68 11.93 10.27
N GLU A 294 -4.21 12.98 9.59
CA GLU A 294 -4.99 13.76 8.64
C GLU A 294 -5.52 12.91 7.47
N LEU A 295 -4.64 12.17 6.79
CA LEU A 295 -5.02 11.36 5.65
C LEU A 295 -5.90 10.17 6.04
N TRP A 296 -5.68 9.56 7.22
CA TRP A 296 -6.56 8.52 7.73
C TRP A 296 -7.96 9.04 8.05
N ALA A 297 -8.08 10.26 8.57
CA ALA A 297 -9.38 10.91 8.80
C ALA A 297 -10.10 11.20 7.47
N ASP A 298 -9.39 11.68 6.45
CA ASP A 298 -9.96 11.88 5.09
C ASP A 298 -10.43 10.54 4.50
N MET A 299 -9.62 9.49 4.55
CA MET A 299 -9.99 8.16 4.04
C MET A 299 -11.22 7.61 4.76
N ALA A 300 -11.32 7.79 6.06
CA ALA A 300 -12.46 7.33 6.87
C ALA A 300 -13.76 8.08 6.59
N SER A 301 -13.69 9.29 6.03
CA SER A 301 -14.86 10.07 5.62
C SER A 301 -15.48 9.63 4.30
N ARG A 302 -14.77 8.80 3.54
CA ARG A 302 -15.15 8.38 2.19
C ARG A 302 -15.94 7.07 2.20
N LYS A 303 -16.87 6.95 1.25
CA LYS A 303 -17.67 5.73 1.06
C LYS A 303 -17.06 4.87 -0.04
N PHE A 304 -16.03 4.10 0.30
CA PHE A 304 -15.45 3.16 -0.64
C PHE A 304 -16.39 1.99 -0.95
N PRO A 305 -16.41 1.50 -2.18
CA PRO A 305 -17.17 0.30 -2.55
C PRO A 305 -16.37 -0.96 -2.14
N TRP A 306 -16.35 -1.24 -0.84
CA TRP A 306 -15.51 -2.28 -0.24
C TRP A 306 -15.70 -3.67 -0.85
N ASP A 307 -16.94 -4.04 -1.16
CA ASP A 307 -17.27 -5.36 -1.70
C ASP A 307 -16.64 -5.59 -3.08
N GLU A 308 -16.48 -4.51 -3.87
CA GLU A 308 -15.83 -4.58 -5.18
C GLU A 308 -14.29 -4.47 -5.08
N MET A 309 -13.79 -3.77 -4.07
CA MET A 309 -12.38 -3.48 -3.92
C MET A 309 -11.61 -4.55 -3.14
N ILE A 310 -12.27 -5.29 -2.24
CA ILE A 310 -11.60 -6.23 -1.32
C ILE A 310 -11.79 -7.67 -1.76
N ARG A 311 -10.69 -8.41 -1.73
CA ARG A 311 -10.66 -9.86 -1.75
C ARG A 311 -10.07 -10.37 -0.43
N ASP A 312 -10.88 -11.07 0.36
CA ASP A 312 -10.41 -11.70 1.60
C ASP A 312 -9.71 -13.02 1.33
N ILE A 313 -8.66 -13.28 2.11
CA ILE A 313 -7.98 -14.57 2.17
C ILE A 313 -7.68 -14.91 3.64
N ALA A 314 -7.53 -16.20 3.94
CA ALA A 314 -7.05 -16.60 5.26
C ALA A 314 -5.54 -16.35 5.40
N LEU A 315 -5.06 -16.18 6.63
CA LEU A 315 -3.64 -16.00 6.93
C LEU A 315 -2.76 -17.11 6.33
N ALA A 316 -3.22 -18.34 6.38
CA ALA A 316 -2.48 -19.49 5.84
C ALA A 316 -2.31 -19.44 4.32
N ASP A 317 -3.21 -18.74 3.60
CA ASP A 317 -3.19 -18.66 2.14
C ASP A 317 -2.27 -17.54 1.60
N ALA A 318 -1.70 -16.71 2.48
CA ALA A 318 -0.90 -15.55 2.07
C ALA A 318 0.27 -15.93 1.15
N HIS A 319 0.97 -17.04 1.45
CA HIS A 319 2.06 -17.54 0.60
C HIS A 319 1.58 -17.95 -0.80
N THR A 320 0.44 -18.63 -0.89
CA THR A 320 -0.14 -19.09 -2.17
C THR A 320 -0.58 -17.91 -3.05
N VAL A 321 -1.06 -16.83 -2.43
CA VAL A 321 -1.53 -15.64 -3.15
C VAL A 321 -0.38 -14.67 -3.49
N ALA A 322 0.72 -14.69 -2.74
CA ALA A 322 1.86 -13.79 -2.94
C ALA A 322 2.41 -13.76 -4.39
N PRO A 323 2.61 -14.90 -5.09
CA PRO A 323 3.01 -14.91 -6.49
C PRO A 323 2.03 -14.17 -7.41
N HIS A 324 0.72 -14.23 -7.14
CA HIS A 324 -0.29 -13.54 -7.94
C HIS A 324 -0.19 -12.01 -7.78
N VAL A 325 0.13 -11.52 -6.58
CA VAL A 325 0.39 -10.09 -6.34
C VAL A 325 1.61 -9.63 -7.16
N LEU A 326 2.70 -10.40 -7.14
CA LEU A 326 3.91 -10.07 -7.91
C LEU A 326 3.70 -10.12 -9.42
N ALA A 327 2.86 -11.03 -9.89
CA ALA A 327 2.49 -11.13 -11.29
C ALA A 327 1.52 -10.03 -11.75
N GLY A 328 1.00 -9.23 -10.80
CA GLY A 328 0.03 -8.16 -11.09
C GLY A 328 -1.34 -8.67 -11.54
N ILE A 329 -1.71 -9.89 -11.20
CA ILE A 329 -3.00 -10.51 -11.58
C ILE A 329 -4.07 -10.40 -10.48
N THR A 330 -3.76 -9.79 -9.35
CA THR A 330 -4.74 -9.50 -8.31
C THR A 330 -5.44 -8.16 -8.58
N ARG A 331 -6.79 -8.15 -8.52
CA ARG A 331 -7.61 -6.95 -8.58
C ARG A 331 -7.77 -6.35 -7.20
N GLY A 332 -7.72 -5.01 -7.12
CA GLY A 332 -8.02 -4.29 -5.89
C GLY A 332 -7.10 -4.69 -4.73
N ARG A 333 -7.68 -4.88 -3.57
CA ARG A 333 -6.99 -5.09 -2.31
C ARG A 333 -7.14 -6.52 -1.79
N VAL A 334 -6.03 -7.20 -1.56
CA VAL A 334 -6.04 -8.50 -0.86
C VAL A 334 -5.93 -8.24 0.64
N VAL A 335 -7.01 -8.51 1.37
CA VAL A 335 -7.08 -8.42 2.84
C VAL A 335 -6.89 -9.81 3.41
N VAL A 336 -6.10 -9.91 4.46
CA VAL A 336 -5.75 -11.16 5.13
C VAL A 336 -6.49 -11.22 6.46
N ALA A 337 -7.44 -12.14 6.60
CA ALA A 337 -8.06 -12.46 7.89
C ALA A 337 -7.06 -13.24 8.73
N VAL A 338 -6.59 -12.62 9.83
CA VAL A 338 -5.52 -13.17 10.67
C VAL A 338 -6.08 -13.95 11.84
N GLY A 339 -7.08 -13.43 12.50
CA GLY A 339 -7.73 -14.07 13.64
C GLY A 339 -9.13 -13.50 13.90
N PRO A 340 -9.92 -14.17 14.72
CA PRO A 340 -11.24 -13.70 15.14
C PRO A 340 -11.16 -12.53 16.10
#